data_b83be7e25fc029815781f3371a23b048
#
_entry.id   b83be7e25fc029815781f3371a23b048
#
_cell.length_a   1.000
_cell.length_b   1.000
_cell.length_c   1.000
_cell.angle_alpha   90.00
_cell.angle_beta   90.00
_cell.angle_gamma   90.00
#
_symmetry.space_group_name_H-M   'P 1'
#
loop_
_entity.id
_entity.type
_entity.pdbx_description
1 polymer ?
#
loop_
_entity_poly.entity_id
_entity_poly.type
_entity_poly.pdbx_seq_one_letter_code
_entity_poly.pdbx_strand_id
1 'polypeptide(L)'
;MAFTDALIDHADVRVAVVDRRHGVGGHWLDAYPFVRLHQASAFYGVASTLLGDGRVQQRGPEAGLYERASVSQICDYYSRVLTERMLASGKVDFFGSCEYVGDRQIVSRLSGQRLEVSARCRIVDARYLAPDIPADTRPPFDVADGVHVIPVNDLVRLTEAPSQYVIVGSGKTATDACVWLLERGVDPDAIWWVRPREPWMFNRAVVQPDPAVFVGMAADIMQAAVAAASLEDLFFRLEDAGVMLRIDRSVTPTMAKTPTLASWELEQLRTIDHVVRLGYVRRVEPGRITLEKGSVTIAKNAIVVHCAASGLKYPPLIPIWAHSAITLQPIRAGFPCFGAALAGYVEATREDDAEKNRLCPPTPLPNTPAEWANMNVLGTRAVMSFGSEPDIKAWADNVALNPARIPPGGGSAELNVALGRLQSHVSPGLAKLVALSGSHSGGQNQSPQDLASRKAASVD
;
A
#
# COMPACT_ATOMS: atom_id res chain seq x y z
N MET A 1 -12.37 -9.74 -2.99
CA MET A 1 -13.56 -9.09 -2.40
C MET A 1 -14.02 -7.90 -3.24
N ALA A 2 -13.28 -6.77 -3.37
CA ALA A 2 -13.75 -5.56 -4.08
C ALA A 2 -14.14 -5.79 -5.55
N PHE A 3 -13.37 -6.58 -6.29
CA PHE A 3 -13.73 -7.02 -7.64
C PHE A 3 -15.04 -7.82 -7.67
N THR A 4 -15.15 -8.82 -6.79
CA THR A 4 -16.33 -9.70 -6.71
C THR A 4 -17.60 -8.93 -6.36
N ASP A 5 -17.51 -8.00 -5.40
CA ASP A 5 -18.61 -7.16 -4.96
C ASP A 5 -19.19 -6.33 -6.12
N ALA A 6 -18.34 -5.61 -6.83
CA ALA A 6 -18.78 -4.82 -7.99
C ALA A 6 -19.28 -5.70 -9.16
N LEU A 7 -18.66 -6.85 -9.38
CA LEU A 7 -19.06 -7.78 -10.44
C LEU A 7 -20.46 -8.33 -10.24
N ILE A 8 -20.78 -8.84 -9.04
CA ILE A 8 -22.08 -9.46 -8.76
C ILE A 8 -23.25 -8.47 -8.71
N ASP A 9 -22.96 -7.18 -8.52
CA ASP A 9 -23.97 -6.11 -8.56
C ASP A 9 -24.42 -5.79 -9.98
N HIS A 10 -23.53 -5.94 -10.94
CA HIS A 10 -23.74 -5.47 -12.31
C HIS A 10 -23.80 -6.60 -13.34
N ALA A 11 -23.56 -7.87 -12.93
CA ALA A 11 -23.66 -9.03 -13.78
C ALA A 11 -24.38 -10.20 -13.11
N ASP A 12 -25.04 -11.03 -13.91
CA ASP A 12 -25.63 -12.29 -13.43
C ASP A 12 -24.62 -13.43 -13.62
N VAL A 13 -23.70 -13.52 -12.67
CA VAL A 13 -22.59 -14.49 -12.67
C VAL A 13 -22.45 -15.18 -11.31
N ARG A 14 -21.90 -16.39 -11.31
CA ARG A 14 -21.47 -17.08 -10.08
C ARG A 14 -19.96 -16.98 -9.94
N VAL A 15 -19.51 -16.73 -8.71
CA VAL A 15 -18.08 -16.52 -8.39
C VAL A 15 -17.65 -17.48 -7.28
N ALA A 16 -16.58 -18.23 -7.52
CA ALA A 16 -15.88 -18.99 -6.49
C ALA A 16 -14.70 -18.17 -5.98
N VAL A 17 -14.75 -17.75 -4.71
CA VAL A 17 -13.64 -17.05 -4.03
C VAL A 17 -12.79 -18.09 -3.31
N VAL A 18 -11.50 -18.18 -3.66
CA VAL A 18 -10.55 -19.14 -3.11
C VAL A 18 -9.48 -18.39 -2.33
N ASP A 19 -9.28 -18.73 -1.07
CA ASP A 19 -8.19 -18.15 -0.24
C ASP A 19 -7.43 -19.26 0.50
N ARG A 20 -6.11 -19.13 0.52
CA ARG A 20 -5.22 -20.06 1.26
C ARG A 20 -5.40 -19.94 2.78
N ARG A 21 -5.94 -18.82 3.26
CA ARG A 21 -6.30 -18.61 4.66
C ARG A 21 -7.70 -19.15 4.95
N HIS A 22 -8.00 -19.35 6.22
CA HIS A 22 -9.30 -19.86 6.66
C HIS A 22 -10.47 -18.90 6.42
N GLY A 23 -10.17 -17.61 6.32
CA GLY A 23 -11.14 -16.53 6.18
C GLY A 23 -10.70 -15.48 5.17
N VAL A 24 -11.57 -14.50 4.94
CA VAL A 24 -11.30 -13.35 4.08
C VAL A 24 -10.57 -12.25 4.86
N GLY A 25 -9.86 -11.36 4.15
CA GLY A 25 -9.06 -10.29 4.74
C GLY A 25 -7.61 -10.33 4.25
N GLY A 26 -7.18 -11.45 3.65
CA GLY A 26 -5.82 -11.58 3.11
C GLY A 26 -4.77 -11.38 4.19
N HIS A 27 -3.75 -10.54 3.93
CA HIS A 27 -2.65 -10.28 4.86
C HIS A 27 -3.07 -9.61 6.18
N TRP A 28 -4.28 -9.05 6.28
CA TRP A 28 -4.79 -8.49 7.53
C TRP A 28 -5.00 -9.53 8.62
N LEU A 29 -5.28 -10.79 8.23
CA LEU A 29 -5.40 -11.89 9.19
C LEU A 29 -4.09 -12.22 9.90
N ASP A 30 -2.95 -11.84 9.30
CA ASP A 30 -1.60 -12.07 9.82
C ASP A 30 -0.90 -10.75 10.18
N ALA A 31 -1.60 -9.61 10.18
CA ALA A 31 -1.04 -8.31 10.48
C ALA A 31 -0.76 -8.14 11.99
N TYR A 32 0.18 -7.26 12.35
CA TYR A 32 0.48 -6.97 13.75
C TYR A 32 -0.72 -6.26 14.43
N PRO A 33 -1.02 -6.55 15.70
CA PRO A 33 -2.29 -6.17 16.35
C PRO A 33 -2.54 -4.67 16.48
N PHE A 34 -1.48 -3.85 16.49
CA PHE A 34 -1.59 -2.40 16.62
C PHE A 34 -1.63 -1.66 15.27
N VAL A 35 -1.63 -2.37 14.14
CA VAL A 35 -1.72 -1.72 12.83
C VAL A 35 -3.09 -1.07 12.61
N ARG A 36 -3.06 0.10 11.99
CA ARG A 36 -4.23 0.79 11.45
C ARG A 36 -4.02 1.06 9.97
N LEU A 37 -5.11 1.20 9.23
CA LEU A 37 -5.01 1.76 7.87
C LEU A 37 -4.20 3.05 7.93
N HIS A 38 -3.30 3.25 6.99
CA HIS A 38 -2.58 4.52 6.90
C HIS A 38 -3.38 5.59 6.14
N GLN A 39 -4.43 5.20 5.41
CA GLN A 39 -5.42 6.07 4.77
C GLN A 39 -6.75 6.04 5.55
N ALA A 40 -7.68 6.95 5.22
CA ALA A 40 -9.02 6.92 5.76
C ALA A 40 -9.74 5.60 5.40
N SER A 41 -10.55 5.10 6.33
CA SER A 41 -11.30 3.83 6.17
C SER A 41 -12.17 3.81 4.91
N ALA A 42 -12.75 4.93 4.55
CA ALA A 42 -13.63 5.06 3.38
C ALA A 42 -12.96 4.65 2.06
N PHE A 43 -11.63 4.73 1.97
CA PHE A 43 -10.87 4.33 0.77
C PHE A 43 -10.57 2.84 0.70
N TYR A 44 -11.00 2.06 1.70
CA TYR A 44 -10.67 0.64 1.82
C TYR A 44 -11.92 -0.22 1.94
N GLY A 45 -11.89 -1.41 1.35
CA GLY A 45 -13.00 -2.35 1.43
C GLY A 45 -13.62 -2.68 0.07
N VAL A 46 -14.96 -2.71 0.00
CA VAL A 46 -15.76 -2.99 -1.20
C VAL A 46 -16.64 -1.79 -1.56
N ALA A 47 -17.14 -1.74 -2.81
CA ALA A 47 -17.88 -0.59 -3.33
C ALA A 47 -19.25 -0.39 -2.66
N SER A 48 -19.92 -1.49 -2.33
CA SER A 48 -21.29 -1.49 -1.82
C SER A 48 -21.42 -1.18 -0.33
N THR A 49 -20.35 -1.36 0.44
CA THR A 49 -20.39 -1.32 1.91
C THR A 49 -19.21 -0.52 2.43
N LEU A 50 -19.49 0.54 3.16
CA LEU A 50 -18.45 1.40 3.75
C LEU A 50 -17.73 0.67 4.89
N LEU A 51 -16.41 0.78 4.95
CA LEU A 51 -15.63 0.41 6.13
C LEU A 51 -15.63 1.58 7.13
N GLY A 52 -16.17 1.35 8.31
CA GLY A 52 -16.39 2.39 9.32
C GLY A 52 -17.65 3.22 9.05
N ASP A 53 -17.74 4.37 9.71
CA ASP A 53 -18.91 5.27 9.67
C ASP A 53 -18.67 6.51 8.80
N GLY A 54 -17.47 6.69 8.22
CA GLY A 54 -17.11 7.88 7.46
C GLY A 54 -17.01 9.14 8.32
N ARG A 55 -16.64 9.00 9.61
CA ARG A 55 -16.61 10.11 10.55
C ARG A 55 -15.26 10.81 10.60
N VAL A 56 -15.32 12.14 10.78
CA VAL A 56 -14.16 12.94 11.19
C VAL A 56 -13.96 12.80 12.70
N GLN A 57 -12.73 12.49 13.09
CA GLN A 57 -12.36 12.34 14.51
C GLN A 57 -12.42 13.70 15.21
N GLN A 58 -13.10 13.73 16.35
CA GLN A 58 -13.34 14.99 17.10
C GLN A 58 -12.31 15.21 18.23
N ARG A 59 -11.55 14.16 18.59
CA ARG A 59 -10.63 14.19 19.73
C ARG A 59 -9.37 13.37 19.41
N GLY A 60 -8.33 13.59 20.23
CA GLY A 60 -7.06 12.90 20.10
C GLY A 60 -6.12 13.51 19.07
N PRO A 61 -4.99 12.89 18.81
CA PRO A 61 -3.95 13.45 17.93
C PRO A 61 -4.34 13.50 16.45
N GLU A 62 -5.42 12.82 16.06
CA GLU A 62 -5.98 12.82 14.70
C GLU A 62 -7.32 13.59 14.60
N ALA A 63 -7.62 14.46 15.55
CA ALA A 63 -8.79 15.34 15.47
C ALA A 63 -8.75 16.15 14.15
N GLY A 64 -9.90 16.21 13.45
CA GLY A 64 -9.99 16.82 12.13
C GLY A 64 -9.69 15.89 10.95
N LEU A 65 -9.14 14.69 11.18
CA LEU A 65 -8.95 13.68 10.14
C LEU A 65 -10.06 12.63 10.17
N TYR A 66 -10.34 12.03 9.03
CA TYR A 66 -11.26 10.90 8.97
C TYR A 66 -10.70 9.66 9.68
N GLU A 67 -11.58 8.85 10.19
CA GLU A 67 -11.26 7.64 10.94
C GLU A 67 -10.43 6.62 10.13
N ARG A 68 -9.61 5.87 10.85
CA ARG A 68 -8.80 4.78 10.32
C ARG A 68 -9.10 3.48 11.07
N ALA A 69 -9.55 2.47 10.33
CA ALA A 69 -9.87 1.18 10.91
C ALA A 69 -8.62 0.46 11.43
N SER A 70 -8.77 -0.20 12.57
CA SER A 70 -7.80 -1.16 13.11
C SER A 70 -7.88 -2.50 12.36
N VAL A 71 -6.89 -3.38 12.58
CA VAL A 71 -6.87 -4.73 12.00
C VAL A 71 -8.14 -5.51 12.35
N SER A 72 -8.62 -5.47 13.60
CA SER A 72 -9.85 -6.15 14.00
C SER A 72 -11.07 -5.65 13.25
N GLN A 73 -11.24 -4.33 13.15
CA GLN A 73 -12.33 -3.73 12.40
C GLN A 73 -12.32 -4.12 10.91
N ILE A 74 -11.13 -4.22 10.30
CA ILE A 74 -10.98 -4.65 8.90
C ILE A 74 -11.37 -6.12 8.74
N CYS A 75 -10.90 -7.00 9.62
CA CYS A 75 -11.21 -8.43 9.57
C CYS A 75 -12.72 -8.68 9.80
N ASP A 76 -13.30 -8.03 10.80
CA ASP A 76 -14.74 -8.11 11.08
C ASP A 76 -15.59 -7.58 9.91
N TYR A 77 -15.17 -6.46 9.32
CA TYR A 77 -15.83 -5.92 8.14
C TYR A 77 -15.82 -6.90 6.97
N TYR A 78 -14.67 -7.47 6.62
CA TYR A 78 -14.60 -8.43 5.51
C TYR A 78 -15.39 -9.71 5.79
N SER A 79 -15.41 -10.19 7.05
CA SER A 79 -16.22 -11.32 7.46
C SER A 79 -17.71 -11.04 7.26
N ARG A 80 -18.20 -9.88 7.67
CA ARG A 80 -19.60 -9.45 7.47
C ARG A 80 -19.93 -9.30 5.98
N VAL A 81 -19.06 -8.63 5.20
CA VAL A 81 -19.26 -8.50 3.74
C VAL A 81 -19.34 -9.86 3.07
N LEU A 82 -18.49 -10.82 3.48
CA LEU A 82 -18.59 -12.19 2.96
C LEU A 82 -19.93 -12.83 3.30
N THR A 83 -20.30 -12.85 4.57
CA THR A 83 -21.48 -13.62 5.04
C THR A 83 -22.81 -12.96 4.69
N GLU A 84 -22.96 -11.67 5.00
CA GLU A 84 -24.22 -10.96 4.92
C GLU A 84 -24.55 -10.45 3.51
N ARG A 85 -23.52 -10.32 2.65
CA ARG A 85 -23.69 -9.80 1.30
C ARG A 85 -23.34 -10.84 0.23
N MET A 86 -22.11 -11.34 0.21
CA MET A 86 -21.65 -12.18 -0.89
C MET A 86 -22.29 -13.56 -0.87
N LEU A 87 -22.20 -14.29 0.23
CA LEU A 87 -22.82 -15.60 0.37
C LEU A 87 -24.35 -15.50 0.37
N ALA A 88 -24.91 -14.51 1.05
CA ALA A 88 -26.35 -14.27 1.08
C ALA A 88 -26.96 -13.95 -0.30
N SER A 89 -26.16 -13.44 -1.25
CA SER A 89 -26.61 -13.21 -2.63
C SER A 89 -26.91 -14.50 -3.40
N GLY A 90 -26.40 -15.66 -2.93
CA GLY A 90 -26.44 -16.91 -3.67
C GLY A 90 -25.57 -16.96 -4.91
N LYS A 91 -24.84 -15.90 -5.22
CA LYS A 91 -23.93 -15.79 -6.39
C LYS A 91 -22.48 -16.13 -6.07
N VAL A 92 -22.10 -16.23 -4.79
CA VAL A 92 -20.72 -16.42 -4.36
C VAL A 92 -20.59 -17.66 -3.50
N ASP A 93 -19.62 -18.50 -3.83
CA ASP A 93 -19.15 -19.60 -3.00
C ASP A 93 -17.75 -19.26 -2.45
N PHE A 94 -17.46 -19.58 -1.17
CA PHE A 94 -16.16 -19.33 -0.55
C PHE A 94 -15.46 -20.63 -0.19
N PHE A 95 -14.21 -20.77 -0.66
CA PHE A 95 -13.32 -21.89 -0.41
C PHE A 95 -12.13 -21.42 0.43
N GLY A 96 -12.30 -21.36 1.75
CA GLY A 96 -11.23 -21.04 2.70
C GLY A 96 -10.28 -22.21 2.89
N SER A 97 -9.04 -21.96 3.32
CA SER A 97 -7.96 -22.94 3.44
C SER A 97 -7.72 -23.75 2.16
N CYS A 98 -7.98 -23.14 1.01
CA CYS A 98 -7.82 -23.72 -0.32
C CYS A 98 -6.89 -22.86 -1.17
N GLU A 99 -6.16 -23.48 -2.09
CA GLU A 99 -5.22 -22.81 -2.95
C GLU A 99 -5.44 -23.18 -4.42
N TYR A 100 -5.49 -22.18 -5.30
CA TYR A 100 -5.42 -22.42 -6.74
C TYR A 100 -3.96 -22.66 -7.12
N VAL A 101 -3.64 -23.87 -7.56
CA VAL A 101 -2.28 -24.35 -7.84
C VAL A 101 -1.88 -24.31 -9.32
N GLY A 102 -2.71 -23.71 -10.17
CA GLY A 102 -2.55 -23.76 -11.63
C GLY A 102 -3.37 -24.88 -12.25
N ASP A 103 -3.26 -25.02 -13.58
CA ASP A 103 -3.91 -26.08 -14.36
C ASP A 103 -5.41 -26.32 -14.02
N ARG A 104 -6.09 -25.23 -13.68
CA ARG A 104 -7.51 -25.24 -13.28
C ARG A 104 -7.81 -26.13 -12.08
N GLN A 105 -6.88 -26.23 -11.12
CA GLN A 105 -7.05 -27.01 -9.91
C GLN A 105 -7.03 -26.16 -8.65
N ILE A 106 -7.97 -26.45 -7.74
CA ILE A 106 -8.00 -25.94 -6.38
C ILE A 106 -7.68 -27.10 -5.45
N VAL A 107 -6.79 -26.89 -4.49
CA VAL A 107 -6.37 -27.89 -3.51
C VAL A 107 -6.71 -27.42 -2.11
N SER A 108 -7.43 -28.23 -1.34
CA SER A 108 -7.61 -27.99 0.09
C SER A 108 -6.28 -28.21 0.82
N ARG A 109 -5.82 -27.20 1.55
CA ARG A 109 -4.60 -27.25 2.36
C ARG A 109 -4.75 -28.14 3.60
N LEU A 110 -5.99 -28.44 3.99
CA LEU A 110 -6.27 -29.27 5.16
C LEU A 110 -6.42 -30.76 4.80
N SER A 111 -7.16 -31.07 3.73
CA SER A 111 -7.45 -32.47 3.35
C SER A 111 -6.64 -32.98 2.16
N GLY A 112 -5.97 -32.08 1.41
CA GLY A 112 -5.33 -32.42 0.14
C GLY A 112 -6.32 -32.71 -1.00
N GLN A 113 -7.64 -32.61 -0.76
CA GLN A 113 -8.64 -32.82 -1.78
C GLN A 113 -8.46 -31.83 -2.93
N ARG A 114 -8.59 -32.34 -4.16
CA ARG A 114 -8.51 -31.56 -5.38
C ARG A 114 -9.88 -31.32 -5.98
N LEU A 115 -10.15 -30.10 -6.41
CA LEU A 115 -11.35 -29.71 -7.14
C LEU A 115 -10.91 -29.16 -8.49
N GLU A 116 -11.57 -29.61 -9.55
CA GLU A 116 -11.33 -29.12 -10.90
C GLU A 116 -12.19 -27.88 -11.19
N VAL A 117 -11.56 -26.82 -11.70
CA VAL A 117 -12.23 -25.61 -12.15
C VAL A 117 -12.66 -25.77 -13.60
N SER A 118 -13.96 -25.66 -13.87
CA SER A 118 -14.52 -25.78 -15.22
C SER A 118 -13.77 -24.91 -16.24
N ALA A 119 -13.56 -25.42 -17.45
CA ALA A 119 -12.99 -24.69 -18.57
C ALA A 119 -13.75 -23.41 -18.93
N ARG A 120 -15.05 -23.34 -18.60
CA ARG A 120 -15.90 -22.16 -18.80
C ARG A 120 -15.65 -21.03 -17.80
N CYS A 121 -15.01 -21.31 -16.67
CA CYS A 121 -14.73 -20.30 -15.65
C CYS A 121 -13.55 -19.41 -16.11
N ARG A 122 -13.71 -18.13 -15.99
CA ARG A 122 -12.60 -17.16 -16.12
C ARG A 122 -11.85 -17.11 -14.78
N ILE A 123 -10.55 -17.18 -14.82
CA ILE A 123 -9.70 -17.09 -13.62
C ILE A 123 -9.41 -15.64 -13.31
N VAL A 124 -9.59 -15.22 -12.06
CA VAL A 124 -9.20 -13.89 -11.59
C VAL A 124 -8.06 -14.04 -10.60
N ASP A 125 -6.86 -13.60 -10.98
CA ASP A 125 -5.69 -13.61 -10.10
C ASP A 125 -5.62 -12.30 -9.30
N ALA A 126 -5.96 -12.40 -8.01
CA ALA A 126 -5.85 -11.31 -7.04
C ALA A 126 -4.55 -11.39 -6.21
N ARG A 127 -3.59 -12.28 -6.56
CA ARG A 127 -2.35 -12.51 -5.82
C ARG A 127 -1.14 -11.83 -6.45
N TYR A 128 -1.28 -11.29 -7.67
CA TYR A 128 -0.16 -10.74 -8.45
C TYR A 128 0.67 -9.71 -7.68
N LEU A 129 0.02 -8.90 -6.84
CA LEU A 129 0.65 -7.89 -5.98
C LEU A 129 0.55 -8.24 -4.48
N ALA A 130 0.27 -9.48 -4.13
CA ALA A 130 0.16 -9.87 -2.72
C ALA A 130 1.44 -9.52 -1.96
N PRO A 131 1.36 -8.76 -0.87
CA PRO A 131 2.53 -8.31 -0.14
C PRO A 131 3.17 -9.44 0.64
N ASP A 132 4.50 -9.35 0.83
CA ASP A 132 5.22 -10.13 1.81
C ASP A 132 5.23 -9.36 3.14
N ILE A 133 4.90 -10.05 4.23
CA ILE A 133 4.84 -9.45 5.57
C ILE A 133 5.87 -10.08 6.51
N PRO A 134 6.36 -9.34 7.55
CA PRO A 134 7.36 -9.86 8.46
C PRO A 134 6.96 -11.14 9.20
N ALA A 135 5.66 -11.35 9.44
CA ALA A 135 5.16 -12.56 10.09
C ALA A 135 5.38 -13.83 9.25
N ASP A 136 5.36 -13.72 7.91
CA ASP A 136 5.45 -14.84 6.95
C ASP A 136 6.87 -15.00 6.38
N THR A 137 7.79 -14.08 6.66
CA THR A 137 9.12 -14.05 6.06
C THR A 137 10.23 -14.12 7.11
N ARG A 138 11.30 -14.86 6.78
CA ARG A 138 12.52 -14.81 7.58
C ARG A 138 13.19 -13.44 7.43
N PRO A 139 13.91 -12.96 8.46
CA PRO A 139 14.74 -11.77 8.31
C PRO A 139 15.67 -11.91 7.10
N PRO A 140 15.86 -10.86 6.27
CA PRO A 140 16.74 -10.91 5.10
C PRO A 140 18.23 -10.74 5.47
N PHE A 141 18.61 -11.18 6.68
CA PHE A 141 19.96 -11.10 7.24
C PHE A 141 20.24 -12.29 8.13
N ASP A 142 21.53 -12.59 8.34
CA ASP A 142 21.96 -13.67 9.19
C ASP A 142 21.74 -13.35 10.67
N VAL A 143 21.28 -14.32 11.44
CA VAL A 143 21.06 -14.22 12.89
C VAL A 143 21.94 -15.27 13.58
N ALA A 144 22.84 -14.80 14.45
CA ALA A 144 23.69 -15.70 15.25
C ALA A 144 22.91 -16.30 16.43
N ASP A 145 23.40 -17.41 16.95
CA ASP A 145 22.83 -18.01 18.15
C ASP A 145 22.85 -17.04 19.34
N GLY A 146 21.82 -17.11 20.18
CA GLY A 146 21.68 -16.27 21.37
C GLY A 146 21.22 -14.85 21.10
N VAL A 147 20.83 -14.50 19.89
CA VAL A 147 20.22 -13.19 19.55
C VAL A 147 18.71 -13.29 19.54
N HIS A 148 18.04 -12.32 20.15
CA HIS A 148 16.59 -12.24 20.15
C HIS A 148 16.09 -11.37 19.00
N VAL A 149 15.77 -11.99 17.86
CA VAL A 149 15.16 -11.34 16.68
C VAL A 149 13.71 -11.76 16.59
N ILE A 150 12.79 -10.80 16.55
CA ILE A 150 11.35 -11.04 16.48
C ILE A 150 10.73 -10.30 15.29
N PRO A 151 9.65 -10.82 14.67
CA PRO A 151 8.83 -10.03 13.80
C PRO A 151 8.07 -8.95 14.58
N VAL A 152 7.66 -7.88 13.92
CA VAL A 152 6.89 -6.78 14.55
C VAL A 152 5.63 -7.28 15.27
N ASN A 153 5.03 -8.36 14.82
CA ASN A 153 3.86 -9.01 15.42
C ASN A 153 4.08 -9.43 16.86
N ASP A 154 5.30 -9.80 17.22
CA ASP A 154 5.63 -10.33 18.55
C ASP A 154 5.98 -9.25 19.58
N LEU A 155 6.05 -7.97 19.18
CA LEU A 155 6.21 -6.85 20.12
C LEU A 155 5.15 -6.85 21.24
N VAL A 156 3.92 -7.21 20.91
CA VAL A 156 2.82 -7.28 21.88
C VAL A 156 2.89 -8.50 22.81
N ARG A 157 3.82 -9.42 22.58
CA ARG A 157 4.00 -10.67 23.33
C ARG A 157 5.16 -10.61 24.32
N LEU A 158 5.88 -9.49 24.36
CA LEU A 158 7.00 -9.33 25.29
C LEU A 158 6.49 -9.40 26.72
N THR A 159 7.14 -10.23 27.52
CA THR A 159 6.84 -10.41 28.97
C THR A 159 7.70 -9.55 29.87
N GLU A 160 8.85 -9.09 29.36
CA GLU A 160 9.80 -8.24 30.06
C GLU A 160 10.29 -7.13 29.12
N ALA A 161 10.51 -5.93 29.65
CA ALA A 161 11.06 -4.82 28.89
C ALA A 161 12.56 -5.06 28.63
N PRO A 162 13.02 -5.06 27.38
CA PRO A 162 14.45 -5.11 27.09
C PRO A 162 15.11 -3.76 27.43
N SER A 163 16.41 -3.75 27.61
CA SER A 163 17.14 -2.51 27.79
C SER A 163 17.26 -1.68 26.50
N GLN A 164 17.04 -2.30 25.33
CA GLN A 164 17.16 -1.66 24.04
C GLN A 164 16.29 -2.36 22.99
N TYR A 165 15.59 -1.56 22.19
CA TYR A 165 14.86 -1.99 21.00
C TYR A 165 15.64 -1.59 19.75
N VAL A 166 15.91 -2.54 18.85
CA VAL A 166 16.53 -2.24 17.56
C VAL A 166 15.50 -2.47 16.45
N ILE A 167 14.96 -1.41 15.91
CA ILE A 167 13.93 -1.46 14.86
C ILE A 167 14.62 -1.49 13.49
N VAL A 168 14.43 -2.57 12.72
CA VAL A 168 15.08 -2.75 11.42
C VAL A 168 14.09 -2.51 10.29
N GLY A 169 14.23 -1.41 9.58
CA GLY A 169 13.42 -1.03 8.41
C GLY A 169 13.10 0.45 8.36
N SER A 170 12.69 0.94 7.19
CA SER A 170 12.37 2.37 6.95
C SER A 170 10.92 2.59 6.48
N GLY A 171 10.15 1.51 6.30
CA GLY A 171 8.77 1.57 5.81
C GLY A 171 7.74 1.83 6.91
N LYS A 172 6.46 1.82 6.53
CA LYS A 172 5.32 2.04 7.44
C LYS A 172 5.34 1.11 8.65
N THR A 173 5.70 -0.17 8.48
CA THR A 173 5.79 -1.14 9.59
C THR A 173 6.78 -0.69 10.67
N ALA A 174 7.93 -0.15 10.26
CA ALA A 174 8.93 0.33 11.22
C ALA A 174 8.48 1.64 11.91
N THR A 175 7.86 2.57 11.15
CA THR A 175 7.30 3.78 11.77
C THR A 175 6.19 3.44 12.76
N ASP A 176 5.32 2.48 12.46
CA ASP A 176 4.28 2.03 13.39
C ASP A 176 4.86 1.39 14.63
N ALA A 177 5.91 0.57 14.50
CA ALA A 177 6.60 -0.02 15.64
C ALA A 177 7.20 1.05 16.56
N CYS A 178 7.92 2.04 15.99
CA CYS A 178 8.49 3.15 16.74
C CYS A 178 7.41 3.98 17.47
N VAL A 179 6.37 4.40 16.75
CA VAL A 179 5.27 5.18 17.31
C VAL A 179 4.57 4.39 18.43
N TRP A 180 4.29 3.10 18.20
CA TRP A 180 3.64 2.26 19.20
C TRP A 180 4.48 2.11 20.49
N LEU A 181 5.79 1.94 20.36
CA LEU A 181 6.69 1.87 21.53
C LEU A 181 6.70 3.19 22.31
N LEU A 182 6.81 4.33 21.62
CA LEU A 182 6.76 5.66 22.22
C LEU A 182 5.42 5.92 22.94
N GLU A 183 4.30 5.58 22.32
CA GLU A 183 2.97 5.67 22.95
C GLU A 183 2.81 4.77 24.19
N ARG A 184 3.62 3.70 24.31
CA ARG A 184 3.67 2.82 25.48
C ARG A 184 4.67 3.29 26.54
N GLY A 185 5.28 4.46 26.35
CA GLY A 185 6.19 5.06 27.30
C GLY A 185 7.62 4.53 27.25
N VAL A 186 7.99 3.87 26.14
CA VAL A 186 9.39 3.49 25.91
C VAL A 186 10.20 4.76 25.71
N ASP A 187 11.31 4.88 26.44
CA ASP A 187 12.25 5.99 26.30
C ASP A 187 12.78 6.04 24.85
N PRO A 188 12.72 7.19 24.15
CA PRO A 188 13.31 7.33 22.82
C PRO A 188 14.77 6.90 22.76
N ASP A 189 15.56 7.10 23.83
CA ASP A 189 16.96 6.67 23.90
C ASP A 189 17.14 5.15 23.94
N ALA A 190 16.10 4.40 24.32
CA ALA A 190 16.10 2.94 24.26
C ALA A 190 15.79 2.40 22.86
N ILE A 191 15.40 3.26 21.90
CA ILE A 191 15.03 2.87 20.55
C ILE A 191 16.18 3.19 19.59
N TRP A 192 16.77 2.15 18.99
CA TRP A 192 17.75 2.27 17.92
C TRP A 192 17.07 1.92 16.58
N TRP A 193 17.05 2.89 15.68
CA TRP A 193 16.33 2.72 14.44
C TRP A 193 17.27 2.58 13.23
N VAL A 194 17.35 1.37 12.67
CA VAL A 194 18.13 1.08 11.47
C VAL A 194 17.31 1.43 10.23
N ARG A 195 17.68 2.54 9.59
CA ARG A 195 17.07 3.05 8.35
C ARG A 195 18.05 2.95 7.18
N PRO A 196 18.00 1.85 6.40
CA PRO A 196 18.91 1.68 5.25
C PRO A 196 18.66 2.70 4.13
N ARG A 197 17.44 3.21 4.01
CA ARG A 197 17.03 4.26 3.07
C ARG A 197 16.08 5.22 3.77
N GLU A 198 16.24 6.51 3.52
CA GLU A 198 15.28 7.49 4.04
C GLU A 198 14.03 7.54 3.17
N PRO A 199 12.82 7.53 3.79
CA PRO A 199 11.55 7.56 3.05
C PRO A 199 10.98 8.97 2.93
N TRP A 200 10.41 9.28 1.75
CA TRP A 200 9.35 10.26 1.64
C TRP A 200 8.04 9.66 2.15
N MET A 201 7.31 10.41 2.96
CA MET A 201 5.99 10.04 3.48
C MET A 201 4.93 10.98 2.92
N PHE A 202 3.73 10.48 2.64
CA PHE A 202 2.59 11.35 2.35
C PHE A 202 2.04 11.97 3.63
N ASN A 203 1.70 13.25 3.60
CA ASN A 203 0.95 13.85 4.68
C ASN A 203 -0.49 13.31 4.68
N ARG A 204 -0.89 12.66 5.78
CA ARG A 204 -2.24 12.09 5.88
C ARG A 204 -3.33 13.15 5.77
N ALA A 205 -3.07 14.37 6.21
CA ALA A 205 -4.04 15.46 6.19
C ALA A 205 -4.53 15.82 4.78
N VAL A 206 -3.72 15.58 3.74
CA VAL A 206 -4.12 15.87 2.34
C VAL A 206 -4.70 14.66 1.60
N VAL A 207 -4.68 13.46 2.22
CA VAL A 207 -5.23 12.22 1.65
C VAL A 207 -6.51 11.85 2.41
N GLN A 208 -7.52 12.68 2.27
CA GLN A 208 -8.79 12.54 2.99
C GLN A 208 -9.97 12.34 2.01
N PRO A 209 -11.07 11.68 2.42
CA PRO A 209 -12.27 11.50 1.60
C PRO A 209 -13.13 12.77 1.54
N ASP A 210 -12.49 13.90 1.43
CA ASP A 210 -13.05 15.21 1.17
C ASP A 210 -12.61 15.63 -0.24
N PRO A 211 -13.55 15.90 -1.18
CA PRO A 211 -13.20 16.23 -2.55
C PRO A 211 -12.32 17.49 -2.68
N ALA A 212 -12.57 18.52 -1.86
CA ALA A 212 -11.78 19.75 -1.93
C ALA A 212 -10.34 19.52 -1.48
N VAL A 213 -10.14 18.73 -0.41
CA VAL A 213 -8.81 18.36 0.10
C VAL A 213 -8.07 17.48 -0.90
N PHE A 214 -8.73 16.44 -1.42
CA PHE A 214 -8.08 15.50 -2.32
C PHE A 214 -7.75 16.12 -3.69
N VAL A 215 -8.66 16.89 -4.28
CA VAL A 215 -8.42 17.61 -5.53
C VAL A 215 -7.41 18.73 -5.32
N GLY A 216 -7.41 19.38 -4.15
CA GLY A 216 -6.41 20.36 -3.74
C GLY A 216 -5.01 19.77 -3.74
N MET A 217 -4.83 18.60 -3.13
CA MET A 217 -3.56 17.85 -3.17
C MET A 217 -3.12 17.54 -4.61
N ALA A 218 -4.03 17.07 -5.46
CA ALA A 218 -3.71 16.80 -6.86
C ALA A 218 -3.27 18.07 -7.60
N ALA A 219 -3.90 19.21 -7.33
CA ALA A 219 -3.49 20.50 -7.87
C ALA A 219 -2.11 20.93 -7.38
N ASP A 220 -1.81 20.74 -6.09
CA ASP A 220 -0.50 21.04 -5.51
C ASP A 220 0.61 20.19 -6.16
N ILE A 221 0.36 18.90 -6.40
CA ILE A 221 1.30 18.01 -7.11
C ILE A 221 1.59 18.55 -8.51
N MET A 222 0.57 18.90 -9.28
CA MET A 222 0.75 19.39 -10.64
C MET A 222 1.41 20.77 -10.67
N GLN A 223 1.08 21.66 -9.76
CA GLN A 223 1.72 22.98 -9.63
C GLN A 223 3.18 22.85 -9.23
N ALA A 224 3.51 21.99 -8.26
CA ALA A 224 4.89 21.69 -7.88
C ALA A 224 5.70 21.12 -9.06
N ALA A 225 5.08 20.22 -9.84
CA ALA A 225 5.72 19.65 -11.03
C ALA A 225 6.05 20.72 -12.07
N VAL A 226 5.12 21.62 -12.40
CA VAL A 226 5.37 22.72 -13.35
C VAL A 226 6.55 23.58 -12.94
N ALA A 227 6.66 23.90 -11.65
CA ALA A 227 7.70 24.78 -11.11
C ALA A 227 9.06 24.08 -10.89
N ALA A 228 9.08 22.75 -10.85
CA ALA A 228 10.27 21.99 -10.48
C ALA A 228 11.39 22.08 -11.51
N ALA A 229 12.62 22.35 -11.06
CA ALA A 229 13.83 22.32 -11.89
C ALA A 229 14.40 20.89 -12.05
N SER A 230 14.23 20.04 -11.02
CA SER A 230 14.70 18.65 -10.97
C SER A 230 13.71 17.76 -10.22
N LEU A 231 13.96 16.45 -10.23
CA LEU A 231 13.16 15.49 -9.43
C LEU A 231 13.30 15.75 -7.93
N GLU A 232 14.50 16.11 -7.46
CA GLU A 232 14.73 16.47 -6.07
C GLU A 232 13.99 17.77 -5.69
N ASP A 233 14.06 18.80 -6.53
CA ASP A 233 13.34 20.07 -6.35
C ASP A 233 11.81 19.84 -6.33
N LEU A 234 11.29 18.91 -7.14
CA LEU A 234 9.88 18.52 -7.08
C LEU A 234 9.48 18.07 -5.67
N PHE A 235 10.25 17.18 -5.07
CA PHE A 235 9.90 16.63 -3.76
C PHE A 235 10.04 17.67 -2.63
N PHE A 236 11.00 18.59 -2.73
CA PHE A 236 11.08 19.70 -1.78
C PHE A 236 9.90 20.66 -1.92
N ARG A 237 9.46 20.96 -3.14
CA ARG A 237 8.24 21.75 -3.36
C ARG A 237 6.99 21.05 -2.85
N LEU A 238 6.91 19.73 -2.95
CA LEU A 238 5.82 18.94 -2.37
C LEU A 238 5.87 18.96 -0.83
N GLU A 239 7.06 18.99 -0.22
CA GLU A 239 7.20 19.20 1.23
C GLU A 239 6.75 20.60 1.64
N ASP A 240 7.18 21.64 0.92
CA ASP A 240 6.77 23.04 1.17
C ASP A 240 5.25 23.24 1.02
N ALA A 241 4.63 22.53 0.08
CA ALA A 241 3.19 22.52 -0.10
C ALA A 241 2.44 21.65 0.94
N GLY A 242 3.15 20.99 1.86
CA GLY A 242 2.57 20.12 2.88
C GLY A 242 2.04 18.78 2.36
N VAL A 243 2.39 18.38 1.13
CA VAL A 243 1.99 17.11 0.51
C VAL A 243 2.90 15.98 0.96
N MET A 244 4.22 16.22 0.99
CA MET A 244 5.23 15.25 1.42
C MET A 244 5.85 15.64 2.76
N LEU A 245 6.33 14.63 3.48
CA LEU A 245 6.98 14.77 4.78
C LEU A 245 8.32 14.04 4.78
N ARG A 246 9.34 14.62 5.42
CA ARG A 246 10.60 13.98 5.78
C ARG A 246 10.67 13.75 7.29
N ILE A 247 11.09 12.58 7.70
CA ILE A 247 11.34 12.30 9.12
C ILE A 247 12.54 13.13 9.57
N ASP A 248 13.65 13.07 8.84
CA ASP A 248 14.85 13.87 9.08
C ASP A 248 15.07 14.86 7.93
N ARG A 249 14.98 16.17 8.25
CA ARG A 249 15.13 17.24 7.25
C ARG A 249 16.56 17.44 6.78
N SER A 250 17.55 16.91 7.48
CA SER A 250 18.96 17.00 7.10
C SER A 250 19.36 16.02 5.99
N VAL A 251 18.48 15.05 5.67
CA VAL A 251 18.75 13.99 4.70
C VAL A 251 17.75 14.02 3.57
N THR A 252 18.22 13.94 2.33
CA THR A 252 17.36 13.78 1.15
C THR A 252 16.90 12.31 1.03
N PRO A 253 15.58 12.01 1.08
CA PRO A 253 15.09 10.66 0.96
C PRO A 253 15.28 10.07 -0.44
N THR A 254 15.62 8.80 -0.48
CA THR A 254 15.79 8.01 -1.73
C THR A 254 14.68 7.00 -1.96
N MET A 255 13.76 6.83 -1.00
CA MET A 255 12.61 5.94 -1.10
C MET A 255 11.32 6.75 -1.16
N ALA A 256 10.44 6.42 -2.09
CA ALA A 256 9.15 7.07 -2.27
C ALA A 256 8.00 6.06 -2.44
N LYS A 257 7.89 5.11 -1.53
CA LYS A 257 6.70 4.23 -1.40
C LYS A 257 5.48 5.00 -0.88
N THR A 258 5.73 6.14 -0.28
CA THR A 258 4.78 7.15 0.18
C THR A 258 3.56 6.64 0.97
N PRO A 259 3.76 5.83 2.03
CA PRO A 259 2.68 5.60 2.98
C PRO A 259 2.34 6.90 3.70
N THR A 260 1.10 7.04 4.18
CA THR A 260 0.73 8.28 4.88
C THR A 260 1.23 8.30 6.31
N LEU A 261 1.57 9.50 6.79
CA LEU A 261 1.98 9.80 8.16
C LEU A 261 1.26 11.08 8.62
N ALA A 262 0.79 11.12 9.85
CA ALA A 262 0.26 12.35 10.45
C ALA A 262 1.38 13.17 11.10
N SER A 263 1.13 14.46 11.31
CA SER A 263 2.12 15.36 11.93
C SER A 263 2.53 14.92 13.33
N TRP A 264 1.58 14.44 14.14
CA TRP A 264 1.88 13.96 15.50
C TRP A 264 2.77 12.69 15.49
N GLU A 265 2.56 11.76 14.54
CA GLU A 265 3.45 10.60 14.39
C GLU A 265 4.85 11.05 13.99
N LEU A 266 4.93 12.03 13.08
CA LEU A 266 6.20 12.61 12.63
C LEU A 266 6.97 13.26 13.78
N GLU A 267 6.29 14.03 14.64
CA GLU A 267 6.87 14.65 15.82
C GLU A 267 7.44 13.61 16.78
N GLN A 268 6.69 12.55 17.07
CA GLN A 268 7.17 11.45 17.90
C GLN A 268 8.39 10.76 17.27
N LEU A 269 8.34 10.42 15.98
CA LEU A 269 9.46 9.76 15.32
C LEU A 269 10.75 10.58 15.34
N ARG A 270 10.65 11.91 15.40
CA ARG A 270 11.79 12.83 15.48
C ARG A 270 12.44 12.90 16.87
N THR A 271 11.82 12.32 17.88
CA THR A 271 12.45 12.21 19.23
C THR A 271 13.46 11.07 19.31
N ILE A 272 13.52 10.19 18.30
CA ILE A 272 14.46 9.07 18.27
C ILE A 272 15.78 9.56 17.66
N ASP A 273 16.80 9.74 18.51
CA ASP A 273 18.11 10.23 18.08
C ASP A 273 19.03 9.12 17.57
N HIS A 274 18.87 7.87 18.07
CA HIS A 274 19.70 6.74 17.69
C HIS A 274 19.31 6.15 16.34
N VAL A 275 19.62 6.88 15.25
CA VAL A 275 19.33 6.46 13.87
C VAL A 275 20.58 5.95 13.17
N VAL A 276 20.54 4.68 12.74
CA VAL A 276 21.63 3.99 12.05
C VAL A 276 21.41 4.01 10.53
N ARG A 277 22.29 4.66 9.77
CA ARG A 277 22.22 4.85 8.30
C ARG A 277 23.40 4.20 7.58
N LEU A 278 23.76 2.98 7.97
CA LEU A 278 24.88 2.23 7.41
C LEU A 278 24.47 1.20 6.34
N GLY A 279 23.34 1.42 5.68
CA GLY A 279 22.80 0.49 4.68
C GLY A 279 22.03 -0.67 5.31
N TYR A 280 21.86 -1.75 4.53
CA TYR A 280 21.10 -2.92 4.97
C TYR A 280 21.87 -3.76 5.99
N VAL A 281 21.12 -4.33 6.95
CA VAL A 281 21.69 -5.30 7.91
C VAL A 281 22.15 -6.54 7.14
N ARG A 282 23.34 -7.02 7.47
CA ARG A 282 23.93 -8.27 6.94
C ARG A 282 23.88 -9.38 7.97
N ARG A 283 24.19 -9.05 9.23
CA ARG A 283 24.25 -10.03 10.32
C ARG A 283 23.99 -9.37 11.67
N VAL A 284 23.30 -10.11 12.55
CA VAL A 284 23.07 -9.71 13.94
C VAL A 284 23.72 -10.75 14.84
N GLU A 285 24.54 -10.29 15.80
CA GLU A 285 25.28 -11.07 16.78
C GLU A 285 25.03 -10.49 18.18
N PRO A 286 25.28 -11.25 19.28
CA PRO A 286 25.14 -10.69 20.63
C PRO A 286 26.03 -9.46 20.82
N GLY A 287 25.38 -8.31 21.05
CA GLY A 287 26.06 -7.03 21.25
C GLY A 287 26.50 -6.30 19.97
N ARG A 288 26.20 -6.81 18.76
CA ARG A 288 26.66 -6.19 17.51
C ARG A 288 25.71 -6.41 16.36
N ILE A 289 25.55 -5.37 15.51
CA ILE A 289 24.93 -5.47 14.20
C ILE A 289 25.95 -5.09 13.12
N THR A 290 26.16 -5.96 12.15
CA THR A 290 26.94 -5.72 10.95
C THR A 290 26.02 -5.29 9.81
N LEU A 291 26.34 -4.16 9.18
CA LEU A 291 25.60 -3.56 8.08
C LEU A 291 26.51 -3.45 6.84
N GLU A 292 25.97 -3.02 5.72
CA GLU A 292 26.73 -2.87 4.47
C GLU A 292 27.94 -1.94 4.58
N LYS A 293 27.81 -0.86 5.34
CA LYS A 293 28.81 0.21 5.43
C LYS A 293 29.50 0.28 6.79
N GLY A 294 29.40 -0.76 7.61
CA GLY A 294 30.02 -0.79 8.93
C GLY A 294 29.28 -1.65 9.94
N SER A 295 29.52 -1.39 11.20
CA SER A 295 28.85 -2.08 12.30
C SER A 295 28.54 -1.14 13.44
N VAL A 296 27.54 -1.50 14.24
CA VAL A 296 27.17 -0.79 15.48
C VAL A 296 27.14 -1.76 16.65
N THR A 297 27.52 -1.27 17.82
CA THR A 297 27.39 -1.97 19.09
C THR A 297 26.00 -1.77 19.64
N ILE A 298 25.33 -2.82 20.06
CA ILE A 298 24.02 -2.81 20.70
C ILE A 298 24.13 -3.47 22.09
N ALA A 299 23.12 -3.32 22.94
CA ALA A 299 23.06 -4.06 24.19
C ALA A 299 23.01 -5.57 23.92
N LYS A 300 23.68 -6.37 24.76
CA LYS A 300 23.70 -7.84 24.59
C LYS A 300 22.32 -8.47 24.72
N ASN A 301 21.41 -7.85 25.48
CA ASN A 301 20.03 -8.24 25.67
C ASN A 301 19.05 -7.40 24.84
N ALA A 302 19.52 -6.70 23.79
CA ALA A 302 18.67 -5.97 22.89
C ALA A 302 17.69 -6.91 22.17
N ILE A 303 16.47 -6.45 21.97
CA ILE A 303 15.51 -7.10 21.07
C ILE A 303 15.60 -6.42 19.70
N VAL A 304 15.85 -7.23 18.67
CA VAL A 304 15.85 -6.78 17.28
C VAL A 304 14.49 -7.04 16.66
N VAL A 305 13.79 -5.99 16.28
CA VAL A 305 12.45 -6.06 15.70
C VAL A 305 12.57 -6.02 14.17
N HIS A 306 12.24 -7.11 13.54
CA HIS A 306 12.29 -7.25 12.08
C HIS A 306 11.06 -6.61 11.45
N CYS A 307 11.25 -5.47 10.75
CA CYS A 307 10.25 -4.75 9.97
C CYS A 307 10.61 -4.70 8.47
N ALA A 308 11.63 -5.45 8.06
CA ALA A 308 12.25 -5.34 6.73
C ALA A 308 11.76 -6.37 5.71
N ALA A 309 10.50 -6.78 5.77
CA ALA A 309 9.88 -7.56 4.70
C ALA A 309 9.82 -6.72 3.40
N SER A 310 9.82 -7.40 2.25
CA SER A 310 9.73 -6.71 0.94
C SER A 310 8.46 -5.87 0.81
N GLY A 311 7.40 -6.23 1.53
CA GLY A 311 6.12 -5.54 1.49
C GLY A 311 5.51 -5.62 0.10
N LEU A 312 5.30 -4.45 -0.54
CA LEU A 312 4.77 -4.38 -1.90
C LEU A 312 5.72 -5.04 -2.90
N LYS A 313 5.15 -5.78 -3.84
CA LYS A 313 5.86 -6.37 -4.99
C LYS A 313 5.86 -5.41 -6.17
N TYR A 314 6.87 -5.50 -7.00
CA TYR A 314 7.07 -4.65 -8.18
C TYR A 314 7.19 -5.48 -9.46
N PRO A 315 6.22 -6.37 -9.77
CA PRO A 315 6.26 -7.12 -11.02
C PRO A 315 6.02 -6.18 -12.21
N PRO A 316 6.37 -6.60 -13.44
CA PRO A 316 6.06 -5.83 -14.64
C PRO A 316 4.56 -5.54 -14.76
N LEU A 317 4.20 -4.37 -15.28
CA LEU A 317 2.82 -4.10 -15.65
C LEU A 317 2.43 -4.96 -16.86
N ILE A 318 1.32 -5.66 -16.74
CA ILE A 318 0.74 -6.48 -17.81
C ILE A 318 -0.72 -6.06 -18.04
N PRO A 319 -1.33 -6.35 -19.18
CA PRO A 319 -2.75 -6.13 -19.37
C PRO A 319 -3.56 -6.83 -18.27
N ILE A 320 -4.55 -6.13 -17.70
CA ILE A 320 -5.41 -6.70 -16.65
C ILE A 320 -6.23 -7.86 -17.21
N TRP A 321 -6.82 -7.67 -18.40
CA TRP A 321 -7.60 -8.69 -19.09
C TRP A 321 -6.76 -9.37 -20.17
N ALA A 322 -6.58 -10.66 -19.99
CA ALA A 322 -5.96 -11.55 -20.96
C ALA A 322 -6.86 -12.79 -21.17
N HIS A 323 -6.64 -13.49 -22.27
CA HIS A 323 -7.44 -14.67 -22.62
C HIS A 323 -7.47 -15.73 -21.50
N SER A 324 -6.37 -15.93 -20.81
CA SER A 324 -6.22 -16.96 -19.76
C SER A 324 -6.72 -16.53 -18.39
N ALA A 325 -6.62 -15.24 -18.07
CA ALA A 325 -6.93 -14.72 -16.73
C ALA A 325 -7.17 -13.21 -16.72
N ILE A 326 -7.86 -12.74 -15.69
CA ILE A 326 -7.90 -11.35 -15.25
C ILE A 326 -6.89 -11.21 -14.13
N THR A 327 -5.85 -10.38 -14.32
CA THR A 327 -4.80 -10.16 -13.32
C THR A 327 -5.00 -8.80 -12.66
N LEU A 328 -5.49 -8.80 -11.42
CA LEU A 328 -5.81 -7.56 -10.71
C LEU A 328 -4.54 -6.78 -10.38
N GLN A 329 -4.49 -5.53 -10.82
CA GLN A 329 -3.42 -4.56 -10.60
C GLN A 329 -4.04 -3.21 -10.21
N PRO A 330 -3.30 -2.27 -9.58
CA PRO A 330 -3.80 -0.93 -9.34
C PRO A 330 -4.14 -0.25 -10.68
N ILE A 331 -5.29 0.38 -10.75
CA ILE A 331 -5.70 1.26 -11.87
C ILE A 331 -5.58 2.70 -11.41
N ARG A 332 -6.20 3.03 -10.26
CA ARG A 332 -5.98 4.31 -9.61
C ARG A 332 -4.78 4.24 -8.67
N ALA A 333 -3.79 5.07 -8.94
CA ALA A 333 -2.55 5.12 -8.17
C ALA A 333 -2.82 5.32 -6.66
N GLY A 334 -2.26 4.43 -5.83
CA GLY A 334 -2.41 4.48 -4.38
C GLY A 334 -3.72 3.93 -3.80
N PHE A 335 -4.71 3.53 -4.63
CA PHE A 335 -6.05 3.10 -4.19
C PHE A 335 -6.44 1.73 -4.77
N PRO A 336 -5.83 0.65 -4.29
CA PRO A 336 -6.02 -0.69 -4.89
C PRO A 336 -7.45 -1.23 -4.76
N CYS A 337 -8.17 -0.91 -3.68
CA CYS A 337 -9.56 -1.35 -3.50
C CYS A 337 -10.48 -0.73 -4.54
N PHE A 338 -10.34 0.58 -4.81
CA PHE A 338 -11.08 1.22 -5.90
C PHE A 338 -10.72 0.62 -7.26
N GLY A 339 -9.43 0.42 -7.54
CA GLY A 339 -8.99 -0.20 -8.80
C GLY A 339 -9.57 -1.59 -9.02
N ALA A 340 -9.61 -2.42 -7.97
CA ALA A 340 -10.20 -3.76 -8.05
C ALA A 340 -11.73 -3.72 -8.24
N ALA A 341 -12.43 -2.79 -7.56
CA ALA A 341 -13.86 -2.59 -7.74
C ALA A 341 -14.20 -2.08 -9.16
N LEU A 342 -13.40 -1.13 -9.67
CA LEU A 342 -13.53 -0.62 -11.04
C LEU A 342 -13.32 -1.73 -12.07
N ALA A 343 -12.33 -2.60 -11.86
CA ALA A 343 -12.13 -3.76 -12.74
C ALA A 343 -13.33 -4.71 -12.71
N GLY A 344 -13.97 -4.90 -11.56
CA GLY A 344 -15.20 -5.69 -11.43
C GLY A 344 -16.39 -5.07 -12.15
N TYR A 345 -16.55 -3.76 -12.04
CA TYR A 345 -17.58 -3.00 -12.76
C TYR A 345 -17.39 -3.07 -14.28
N VAL A 346 -16.17 -2.85 -14.75
CA VAL A 346 -15.84 -2.89 -16.19
C VAL A 346 -15.97 -4.30 -16.75
N GLU A 347 -15.60 -5.34 -16.00
CA GLU A 347 -15.85 -6.74 -16.38
C GLU A 347 -17.32 -7.03 -16.55
N ALA A 348 -18.19 -6.47 -15.69
CA ALA A 348 -19.63 -6.64 -15.74
C ALA A 348 -20.31 -5.89 -16.91
N THR A 349 -19.73 -4.79 -17.37
CA THR A 349 -20.40 -3.84 -18.27
C THR A 349 -19.78 -3.73 -19.66
N ARG A 350 -18.66 -4.41 -19.91
CA ARG A 350 -17.97 -4.44 -21.21
C ARG A 350 -17.67 -5.88 -21.60
N GLU A 351 -17.71 -6.18 -22.91
CA GLU A 351 -17.43 -7.53 -23.42
C GLU A 351 -15.98 -7.66 -23.91
N ASP A 352 -15.49 -6.67 -24.66
CA ASP A 352 -14.18 -6.73 -25.30
C ASP A 352 -13.01 -6.43 -24.32
N ASP A 353 -12.09 -7.38 -24.23
CA ASP A 353 -10.92 -7.27 -23.35
C ASP A 353 -9.94 -6.15 -23.77
N ALA A 354 -9.87 -5.82 -25.06
CA ALA A 354 -9.05 -4.71 -25.55
C ALA A 354 -9.64 -3.37 -25.10
N GLU A 355 -10.97 -3.22 -25.15
CA GLU A 355 -11.66 -2.06 -24.61
C GLU A 355 -11.45 -1.93 -23.10
N LYS A 356 -11.64 -3.02 -22.33
CA LYS A 356 -11.43 -3.05 -20.88
C LYS A 356 -10.02 -2.60 -20.51
N ASN A 357 -9.00 -3.11 -21.20
CA ASN A 357 -7.60 -2.73 -20.97
C ASN A 357 -7.32 -1.27 -21.34
N ARG A 358 -7.97 -0.74 -22.37
CA ARG A 358 -7.88 0.68 -22.74
C ARG A 358 -8.48 1.58 -21.67
N LEU A 359 -9.63 1.19 -21.12
CA LEU A 359 -10.33 1.95 -20.07
C LEU A 359 -9.62 1.90 -18.72
N CYS A 360 -9.00 0.77 -18.40
CA CYS A 360 -8.38 0.50 -17.11
C CYS A 360 -6.91 0.11 -17.25
N PRO A 361 -6.04 0.98 -17.77
CA PRO A 361 -4.61 0.68 -17.83
C PRO A 361 -4.03 0.56 -16.40
N PRO A 362 -3.20 -0.45 -16.13
CA PRO A 362 -2.62 -0.64 -14.80
C PRO A 362 -1.59 0.44 -14.47
N THR A 363 -1.46 0.74 -13.17
CA THR A 363 -0.47 1.68 -12.64
C THR A 363 0.53 0.98 -11.73
N PRO A 364 1.82 1.40 -11.74
CA PRO A 364 2.84 0.78 -10.90
C PRO A 364 2.70 1.20 -9.43
N LEU A 365 3.29 0.41 -8.55
CA LEU A 365 3.60 0.82 -7.19
C LEU A 365 5.01 1.44 -7.18
N PRO A 366 5.23 2.57 -6.52
CA PRO A 366 6.52 3.24 -6.54
C PRO A 366 7.43 2.76 -5.41
N ASN A 367 8.73 2.79 -5.64
CA ASN A 367 9.77 2.57 -4.65
C ASN A 367 10.76 3.74 -4.56
N THR A 368 10.94 4.48 -5.66
CA THR A 368 11.85 5.62 -5.79
C THR A 368 11.09 6.89 -6.18
N PRO A 369 11.69 8.09 -6.00
CA PRO A 369 11.11 9.34 -6.49
C PRO A 369 10.75 9.34 -7.98
N ALA A 370 11.59 8.76 -8.84
CA ALA A 370 11.31 8.66 -10.27
C ALA A 370 10.11 7.77 -10.58
N GLU A 371 10.02 6.62 -9.92
CA GLU A 371 8.87 5.71 -10.05
C GLU A 371 7.59 6.34 -9.50
N TRP A 372 7.68 7.15 -8.43
CA TRP A 372 6.55 7.91 -7.92
C TRP A 372 6.04 8.94 -8.95
N ALA A 373 6.95 9.68 -9.59
CA ALA A 373 6.58 10.60 -10.66
C ALA A 373 5.90 9.86 -11.83
N ASN A 374 6.45 8.71 -12.27
CA ASN A 374 5.86 7.87 -13.29
C ASN A 374 4.48 7.30 -12.90
N MET A 375 4.33 6.86 -11.64
CA MET A 375 3.04 6.41 -11.10
C MET A 375 1.97 7.52 -11.21
N ASN A 376 2.32 8.78 -10.91
CA ASN A 376 1.39 9.90 -11.03
C ASN A 376 1.01 10.18 -12.50
N VAL A 377 1.96 10.04 -13.43
CA VAL A 377 1.67 10.17 -14.87
C VAL A 377 0.68 9.10 -15.33
N LEU A 378 0.98 7.83 -15.05
CA LEU A 378 0.15 6.71 -15.47
C LEU A 378 -1.20 6.71 -14.74
N GLY A 379 -1.21 7.03 -13.46
CA GLY A 379 -2.45 7.14 -12.66
C GLY A 379 -3.37 8.25 -13.15
N THR A 380 -2.83 9.41 -13.54
CA THR A 380 -3.65 10.49 -14.11
C THR A 380 -4.21 10.09 -15.47
N ARG A 381 -3.41 9.46 -16.32
CA ARG A 381 -3.88 8.92 -17.61
C ARG A 381 -4.99 7.88 -17.43
N ALA A 382 -4.85 6.97 -16.45
CA ALA A 382 -5.88 6.00 -16.13
C ALA A 382 -7.19 6.67 -15.70
N VAL A 383 -7.12 7.71 -14.83
CA VAL A 383 -8.30 8.50 -14.44
C VAL A 383 -8.97 9.16 -15.63
N MET A 384 -8.19 9.74 -16.57
CA MET A 384 -8.73 10.33 -17.79
C MET A 384 -9.39 9.27 -18.68
N SER A 385 -8.81 8.07 -18.76
CA SER A 385 -9.32 6.99 -19.58
C SER A 385 -10.67 6.47 -19.09
N PHE A 386 -10.77 5.99 -17.83
CA PHE A 386 -12.06 5.49 -17.34
C PHE A 386 -13.08 6.60 -17.10
N GLY A 387 -12.62 7.82 -16.78
CA GLY A 387 -13.48 8.99 -16.59
C GLY A 387 -14.05 9.59 -17.87
N SER A 388 -13.56 9.18 -19.06
CA SER A 388 -14.14 9.58 -20.34
C SER A 388 -15.47 8.88 -20.66
N GLU A 389 -15.76 7.76 -20.00
CA GLU A 389 -17.01 7.01 -20.15
C GLU A 389 -18.04 7.51 -19.13
N PRO A 390 -19.19 8.04 -19.58
CA PRO A 390 -20.18 8.66 -18.70
C PRO A 390 -20.75 7.72 -17.63
N ASP A 391 -20.97 6.45 -17.97
CA ASP A 391 -21.49 5.43 -17.05
C ASP A 391 -20.46 5.05 -15.99
N ILE A 392 -19.20 4.85 -16.38
CA ILE A 392 -18.11 4.55 -15.45
C ILE A 392 -17.88 5.73 -14.52
N LYS A 393 -17.88 6.95 -15.05
CA LYS A 393 -17.74 8.16 -14.24
C LYS A 393 -18.88 8.29 -13.22
N ALA A 394 -20.13 8.10 -13.65
CA ALA A 394 -21.30 8.17 -12.77
C ALA A 394 -21.23 7.11 -11.66
N TRP A 395 -20.82 5.88 -11.98
CA TRP A 395 -20.59 4.82 -10.99
C TRP A 395 -19.47 5.22 -10.01
N ALA A 396 -18.33 5.66 -10.52
CA ALA A 396 -17.17 6.03 -9.72
C ALA A 396 -17.44 7.22 -8.76
N ASP A 397 -18.26 8.17 -9.15
CA ASP A 397 -18.67 9.32 -8.31
C ASP A 397 -19.58 8.92 -7.14
N ASN A 398 -20.25 7.76 -7.23
CA ASN A 398 -21.07 7.20 -6.18
C ASN A 398 -20.34 6.25 -5.22
N VAL A 399 -19.12 5.81 -5.58
CA VAL A 399 -18.35 4.84 -4.79
C VAL A 399 -17.41 5.53 -3.81
N ALA A 400 -17.57 5.23 -2.51
CA ALA A 400 -16.73 5.80 -1.44
C ALA A 400 -15.24 5.48 -1.58
N LEU A 401 -14.90 4.36 -2.19
CA LEU A 401 -13.53 3.95 -2.48
C LEU A 401 -12.79 4.89 -3.44
N ASN A 402 -13.53 5.67 -4.26
CA ASN A 402 -12.92 6.65 -5.17
C ASN A 402 -12.53 7.92 -4.41
N PRO A 403 -11.24 8.21 -4.24
CA PRO A 403 -10.79 9.34 -3.43
C PRO A 403 -11.13 10.72 -4.03
N ALA A 404 -11.33 10.80 -5.34
CA ALA A 404 -11.69 12.05 -6.03
C ALA A 404 -13.17 12.05 -6.47
N ARG A 405 -14.03 11.26 -5.84
CA ARG A 405 -15.46 11.29 -6.12
C ARG A 405 -16.03 12.67 -5.78
N ILE A 406 -16.90 13.15 -6.64
CA ILE A 406 -17.70 14.35 -6.38
C ILE A 406 -19.16 13.90 -6.40
N PRO A 407 -19.75 13.61 -5.22
CA PRO A 407 -21.13 13.17 -5.15
C PRO A 407 -22.08 14.28 -5.63
N PRO A 408 -23.28 13.94 -6.14
CA PRO A 408 -24.27 14.92 -6.53
C PRO A 408 -24.56 15.92 -5.40
N GLY A 409 -24.49 17.21 -5.67
CA GLY A 409 -24.65 18.28 -4.68
C GLY A 409 -23.43 18.54 -3.79
N GLY A 410 -22.32 17.82 -3.98
CA GLY A 410 -21.07 17.95 -3.20
C GLY A 410 -20.15 19.09 -3.62
N GLY A 411 -20.61 20.06 -4.41
CA GLY A 411 -19.83 21.23 -4.82
C GLY A 411 -19.65 22.22 -3.66
N SER A 412 -18.40 22.69 -3.44
CA SER A 412 -18.10 23.80 -2.53
C SER A 412 -17.23 24.84 -3.23
N ALA A 413 -17.13 26.05 -2.64
CA ALA A 413 -16.25 27.09 -3.18
C ALA A 413 -14.80 26.64 -3.20
N GLU A 414 -14.34 25.94 -2.16
CA GLU A 414 -13.02 25.39 -2.03
C GLU A 414 -12.73 24.32 -3.10
N LEU A 415 -13.70 23.44 -3.37
CA LEU A 415 -13.59 22.45 -4.43
C LEU A 415 -13.49 23.13 -5.81
N ASN A 416 -14.28 24.15 -6.08
CA ASN A 416 -14.22 24.87 -7.34
C ASN A 416 -12.86 25.56 -7.56
N VAL A 417 -12.27 26.13 -6.51
CA VAL A 417 -10.92 26.68 -6.53
C VAL A 417 -9.89 25.59 -6.83
N ALA A 418 -9.97 24.44 -6.15
CA ALA A 418 -9.07 23.31 -6.34
C ALA A 418 -9.16 22.74 -7.78
N LEU A 419 -10.39 22.59 -8.31
CA LEU A 419 -10.63 22.16 -9.69
C LEU A 419 -10.04 23.12 -10.72
N GLY A 420 -10.21 24.42 -10.53
CA GLY A 420 -9.64 25.46 -11.41
C GLY A 420 -8.12 25.41 -11.42
N ARG A 421 -7.50 25.28 -10.24
CA ARG A 421 -6.04 25.10 -10.08
C ARG A 421 -5.56 23.82 -10.79
N LEU A 422 -6.23 22.69 -10.57
CA LEU A 422 -5.87 21.42 -11.20
C LEU A 422 -5.99 21.52 -12.72
N GLN A 423 -7.08 22.05 -13.24
CA GLN A 423 -7.31 22.22 -14.67
C GLN A 423 -6.21 23.06 -15.34
N SER A 424 -5.76 24.13 -14.68
CA SER A 424 -4.70 25.00 -15.21
C SER A 424 -3.32 24.36 -15.24
N HIS A 425 -3.06 23.37 -14.37
CA HIS A 425 -1.72 22.80 -14.19
C HIS A 425 -1.59 21.32 -14.64
N VAL A 426 -2.69 20.60 -14.89
CA VAL A 426 -2.61 19.16 -15.17
C VAL A 426 -1.80 18.85 -16.45
N SER A 427 -2.04 19.53 -17.55
CA SER A 427 -1.33 19.27 -18.81
C SER A 427 0.17 19.61 -18.73
N PRO A 428 0.58 20.83 -18.31
CA PRO A 428 1.99 21.15 -18.19
C PRO A 428 2.68 20.36 -17.06
N GLY A 429 1.96 20.05 -15.95
CA GLY A 429 2.46 19.24 -14.85
C GLY A 429 2.76 17.81 -15.29
N LEU A 430 1.85 17.18 -16.03
CA LEU A 430 2.09 15.85 -16.60
C LEU A 430 3.29 15.80 -17.55
N ALA A 431 3.41 16.79 -18.44
CA ALA A 431 4.56 16.88 -19.35
C ALA A 431 5.86 16.96 -18.57
N LYS A 432 5.88 17.74 -17.48
CA LYS A 432 7.05 17.88 -16.62
C LYS A 432 7.36 16.61 -15.83
N LEU A 433 6.34 15.93 -15.25
CA LEU A 433 6.52 14.65 -14.56
C LEU A 433 7.10 13.58 -15.49
N VAL A 434 6.66 13.51 -16.76
CA VAL A 434 7.25 12.63 -17.78
C VAL A 434 8.74 12.95 -17.97
N ALA A 435 9.09 14.21 -18.14
CA ALA A 435 10.49 14.62 -18.31
C ALA A 435 11.35 14.28 -17.10
N LEU A 436 10.84 14.51 -15.88
CA LEU A 436 11.54 14.24 -14.64
C LEU A 436 11.70 12.74 -14.35
N SER A 437 10.70 11.92 -14.69
CA SER A 437 10.78 10.46 -14.51
C SER A 437 11.74 9.79 -15.51
N GLY A 438 11.83 10.29 -16.74
CA GLY A 438 12.69 9.73 -17.81
C GLY A 438 14.17 10.05 -17.65
N SER A 439 14.53 11.13 -16.98
CA SER A 439 15.92 11.55 -16.78
C SER A 439 16.73 10.63 -15.84
N HIS A 440 16.10 9.68 -15.16
CA HIS A 440 16.73 8.80 -14.17
C HIS A 440 16.83 7.33 -14.59
N SER A 441 16.39 6.95 -15.80
CA SER A 441 16.47 5.56 -16.29
C SER A 441 17.88 5.06 -16.63
N GLY A 442 18.92 5.86 -16.38
CA GLY A 442 20.32 5.51 -16.65
C GLY A 442 21.10 4.84 -15.50
N GLY A 443 20.51 4.69 -14.31
CA GLY A 443 21.13 4.03 -13.15
C GLY A 443 20.39 2.76 -12.77
N GLN A 444 20.92 1.60 -13.10
CA GLN A 444 20.40 0.29 -12.67
C GLN A 444 20.46 0.19 -11.14
N ASN A 445 19.34 0.43 -10.47
CA ASN A 445 19.16 0.01 -9.08
C ASN A 445 18.81 -1.48 -9.07
N GLN A 446 19.82 -2.32 -8.92
CA GLN A 446 19.64 -3.75 -8.64
C GLN A 446 18.99 -3.88 -7.25
N SER A 447 17.84 -4.53 -7.19
CA SER A 447 17.22 -4.89 -5.91
C SER A 447 18.07 -5.96 -5.19
N PRO A 448 18.02 -6.06 -3.86
CA PRO A 448 18.68 -7.14 -3.12
C PRO A 448 18.28 -8.55 -3.59
N GLN A 449 17.14 -8.70 -4.25
CA GLN A 449 16.65 -9.96 -4.82
C GLN A 449 17.41 -10.37 -6.09
N ASP A 450 17.90 -9.41 -6.89
CA ASP A 450 18.72 -9.72 -8.09
C ASP A 450 20.10 -10.26 -7.71
N LEU A 451 20.61 -9.94 -6.53
CA LEU A 451 21.86 -10.46 -5.97
C LEU A 451 21.70 -11.88 -5.39
N ALA A 452 20.53 -12.20 -4.84
CA ALA A 452 20.23 -13.53 -4.31
C ALA A 452 20.00 -14.57 -5.43
N SER A 453 19.30 -14.19 -6.50
CA SER A 453 19.03 -15.06 -7.64
C SER A 453 20.29 -15.38 -8.48
N ARG A 454 21.26 -14.47 -8.55
CA ARG A 454 22.56 -14.75 -9.23
C ARG A 454 23.48 -15.67 -8.45
N LYS A 455 23.39 -15.72 -7.11
CA LYS A 455 24.13 -16.69 -6.30
C LYS A 455 23.56 -18.11 -6.39
N ALA A 456 22.27 -18.28 -6.64
CA ALA A 456 21.64 -19.57 -6.84
C ALA A 456 21.96 -20.19 -8.23
N ALA A 457 22.31 -19.38 -9.23
CA ALA A 457 22.62 -19.82 -10.59
C ALA A 457 24.12 -20.09 -10.83
N SER A 458 25.00 -19.95 -9.84
CA SER A 458 26.46 -20.22 -9.96
C SER A 458 26.95 -21.39 -9.12
N VAL A 459 26.05 -22.24 -8.67
CA VAL A 459 26.39 -23.55 -8.01
C VAL A 459 25.61 -24.63 -8.75
N ASP A 460 26.12 -24.98 -9.91
CA ASP A 460 25.97 -26.25 -10.61
C ASP A 460 27.28 -26.53 -11.39
#